data_cc27134aceb93302d161f1151ec288bb
#
_entry.id   cc27134aceb93302d161f1151ec288bb
#
_cell.length_a   1.000
_cell.length_b   1.000
_cell.length_c   1.000
_cell.angle_alpha   90.00
_cell.angle_beta   90.00
_cell.angle_gamma   90.00
#
_symmetry.space_group_name_H-M   'P 1'
#
loop_
_entity.id
_entity.type
_entity.pdbx_description
1 polymer ?
#
loop_
_entity_poly.entity_id
_entity_poly.type
_entity_poly.pdbx_seq_one_letter_code
_entity_poly.pdbx_strand_id
1 'polypeptide(L)'
;RCQEDGVEAYVCPMLIPAEHPLASVNDSYNAVFVHGDAVGDTMFYGRGAGELPTASAVVGDIFEVVRNMKADCCGRVGCTCYKTLPVKAMADTHNRYFLRLQVEDRCGVLAEILEHFAKYQASVAQIMQKESKRPDTAEVVVITKLVSEGAFFKVKEELENSASVRKISSMIRVYEK
;
A
#
# COMPACT_ATOMS: atom_id res chain seq x y z
N ARG A 1 7.87 3.70 4.54
CA ARG A 1 9.15 3.87 3.81
C ARG A 1 9.92 5.04 4.43
N CYS A 2 11.24 4.86 4.62
CA CYS A 2 12.12 5.91 5.08
C CYS A 2 13.05 6.31 3.92
N GLN A 3 13.05 7.59 3.58
CA GLN A 3 13.86 8.16 2.50
C GLN A 3 14.68 9.32 3.06
N GLU A 4 15.64 9.85 2.29
CA GLU A 4 16.48 10.96 2.74
C GLU A 4 15.69 12.23 3.06
N ASP A 5 14.59 12.47 2.35
CA ASP A 5 13.73 13.65 2.44
C ASP A 5 12.51 13.48 3.38
N GLY A 6 12.33 12.31 3.98
CA GLY A 6 11.24 12.09 4.92
C GLY A 6 10.77 10.66 5.07
N VAL A 7 9.72 10.50 5.87
CA VAL A 7 9.08 9.22 6.16
C VAL A 7 7.70 9.18 5.54
N GLU A 8 7.39 8.11 4.81
CA GLU A 8 6.05 7.78 4.37
C GLU A 8 5.41 6.78 5.33
N ALA A 9 4.27 7.13 5.91
CA ALA A 9 3.52 6.28 6.83
C ALA A 9 2.02 6.37 6.54
N TYR A 10 1.41 5.25 6.19
CA TYR A 10 -0.02 5.17 5.91
C TYR A 10 -0.56 3.75 6.12
N VAL A 11 -1.87 3.64 6.29
CA VAL A 11 -2.59 2.37 6.37
C VAL A 11 -3.55 2.28 5.19
N CYS A 12 -3.42 1.25 4.39
CA CYS A 12 -4.29 1.02 3.23
C CYS A 12 -4.32 -0.44 2.79
N PRO A 13 -5.39 -0.89 2.11
CA PRO A 13 -5.36 -2.12 1.34
C PRO A 13 -4.31 -2.02 0.22
N MET A 14 -3.59 -3.13 -0.01
CA MET A 14 -2.55 -3.18 -1.02
C MET A 14 -2.53 -4.55 -1.72
N LEU A 15 -2.41 -4.56 -3.03
CA LEU A 15 -2.14 -5.77 -3.80
C LEU A 15 -0.65 -6.07 -3.69
N ILE A 16 -0.32 -7.27 -3.25
CA ILE A 16 1.05 -7.77 -3.16
C ILE A 16 1.23 -8.97 -4.09
N PRO A 17 2.43 -9.18 -4.66
CA PRO A 17 2.72 -10.38 -5.43
C PRO A 17 2.46 -11.65 -4.63
N ALA A 18 1.98 -12.71 -5.28
CA ALA A 18 1.68 -13.99 -4.62
C ALA A 18 2.94 -14.64 -4.00
N GLU A 19 4.09 -14.32 -4.56
CA GLU A 19 5.40 -14.82 -4.11
C GLU A 19 5.96 -14.04 -2.92
N HIS A 20 5.34 -12.90 -2.57
CA HIS A 20 5.81 -12.09 -1.44
C HIS A 20 5.51 -12.80 -0.11
N PRO A 21 6.46 -12.85 0.84
CA PRO A 21 6.26 -13.56 2.12
C PRO A 21 4.98 -13.15 2.88
N LEU A 22 4.57 -11.88 2.80
CA LEU A 22 3.33 -11.42 3.42
C LEU A 22 2.07 -12.03 2.79
N ALA A 23 2.11 -12.56 1.57
CA ALA A 23 0.94 -13.16 0.91
C ALA A 23 0.49 -14.46 1.59
N SER A 24 1.37 -15.10 2.36
CA SER A 24 1.06 -16.31 3.13
C SER A 24 0.46 -16.05 4.52
N VAL A 25 0.37 -14.79 4.93
CA VAL A 25 -0.15 -14.40 6.26
C VAL A 25 -1.67 -14.37 6.22
N ASN A 26 -2.31 -15.30 6.93
CA ASN A 26 -3.77 -15.48 6.92
C ASN A 26 -4.33 -15.55 8.34
N ASP A 27 -5.65 -15.43 8.46
CA ASP A 27 -6.44 -15.59 9.67
C ASP A 27 -6.01 -14.65 10.82
N SER A 28 -5.73 -15.21 12.00
CA SER A 28 -5.31 -14.47 13.20
C SER A 28 -3.82 -14.16 13.26
N TYR A 29 -3.07 -14.52 12.21
CA TYR A 29 -1.66 -14.23 12.14
C TYR A 29 -1.40 -12.83 11.61
N ASN A 30 -0.32 -12.24 12.11
CA ASN A 30 0.20 -10.96 11.65
C ASN A 30 1.68 -11.12 11.31
N ALA A 31 2.18 -10.22 10.47
CA ALA A 31 3.59 -10.16 10.18
C ALA A 31 4.07 -8.72 10.06
N VAL A 32 5.32 -8.50 10.44
CA VAL A 32 6.07 -7.27 10.14
C VAL A 32 7.19 -7.66 9.19
N PHE A 33 7.16 -7.08 8.00
CA PHE A 33 8.20 -7.27 7.00
C PHE A 33 9.10 -6.05 6.96
N VAL A 34 10.40 -6.27 7.10
CA VAL A 34 11.41 -5.22 7.13
C VAL A 34 12.43 -5.48 6.04
N HIS A 35 12.67 -4.48 5.20
CA HIS A 35 13.76 -4.47 4.25
C HIS A 35 14.86 -3.55 4.76
N GLY A 36 16.00 -4.11 5.16
CA GLY A 36 17.17 -3.37 5.61
C GLY A 36 18.28 -3.40 4.57
N ASP A 37 19.09 -2.35 4.54
CA ASP A 37 20.20 -2.19 3.61
C ASP A 37 21.29 -3.27 3.77
N ALA A 38 21.60 -3.64 5.00
CA ALA A 38 22.64 -4.61 5.30
C ALA A 38 22.11 -6.04 5.46
N VAL A 39 20.93 -6.22 6.07
CA VAL A 39 20.38 -7.55 6.39
C VAL A 39 19.46 -8.09 5.29
N GLY A 40 19.00 -7.22 4.40
CA GLY A 40 18.01 -7.57 3.38
C GLY A 40 16.60 -7.74 3.95
N ASP A 41 15.88 -8.73 3.44
CA ASP A 41 14.50 -9.00 3.81
C ASP A 41 14.41 -9.83 5.08
N THR A 42 13.72 -9.33 6.10
CA THR A 42 13.39 -10.06 7.32
C THR A 42 11.90 -10.00 7.59
N MET A 43 11.33 -11.05 8.15
CA MET A 43 9.93 -11.10 8.53
C MET A 43 9.75 -11.65 9.93
N PHE A 44 9.00 -10.91 10.75
CA PHE A 44 8.52 -11.36 12.06
C PHE A 44 7.07 -11.79 11.90
N TYR A 45 6.76 -13.01 12.26
CA TYR A 45 5.47 -13.63 12.05
C TYR A 45 4.95 -14.28 13.32
N GLY A 46 3.69 -14.08 13.65
CA GLY A 46 3.09 -14.67 14.84
C GLY A 46 1.62 -14.32 15.00
N ARG A 47 1.01 -14.84 16.05
CA ARG A 47 -0.36 -14.48 16.40
C ARG A 47 -0.42 -13.07 16.97
N GLY A 48 -1.15 -12.17 16.31
CA GLY A 48 -1.36 -10.80 16.78
C GLY A 48 -2.59 -10.64 17.66
N ALA A 49 -3.49 -11.63 17.67
CA ALA A 49 -4.71 -11.63 18.44
C ALA A 49 -4.92 -12.99 19.13
N GLY A 50 -5.73 -12.99 20.19
CA GLY A 50 -6.06 -14.15 20.99
C GLY A 50 -5.72 -13.95 22.46
N GLU A 51 -6.48 -14.58 23.34
CA GLU A 51 -6.35 -14.43 24.79
C GLU A 51 -4.95 -14.84 25.28
N LEU A 52 -4.49 -16.04 24.97
CA LEU A 52 -3.20 -16.56 25.39
C LEU A 52 -2.00 -15.83 24.78
N PRO A 53 -1.96 -15.55 23.47
CA PRO A 53 -0.86 -14.78 22.89
C PRO A 53 -0.73 -13.39 23.50
N THR A 54 -1.86 -12.71 23.72
CA THR A 54 -1.86 -11.37 24.33
C THR A 54 -1.42 -11.43 25.80
N ALA A 55 -1.93 -12.36 26.57
CA ALA A 55 -1.53 -12.56 27.97
C ALA A 55 -0.03 -12.88 28.07
N SER A 56 0.48 -13.75 27.20
CA SER A 56 1.92 -14.09 27.15
C SER A 56 2.80 -12.87 26.87
N ALA A 57 2.41 -12.01 25.94
CA ALA A 57 3.16 -10.81 25.63
C ALA A 57 3.18 -9.84 26.82
N VAL A 58 2.02 -9.57 27.43
CA VAL A 58 1.92 -8.69 28.62
C VAL A 58 2.76 -9.21 29.77
N VAL A 59 2.67 -10.49 30.07
CA VAL A 59 3.45 -11.11 31.16
C VAL A 59 4.96 -11.05 30.84
N GLY A 60 5.33 -11.28 29.57
CA GLY A 60 6.73 -11.12 29.12
C GLY A 60 7.28 -9.74 29.38
N ASP A 61 6.53 -8.71 29.04
CA ASP A 61 6.91 -7.30 29.27
C ASP A 61 7.02 -6.98 30.76
N ILE A 62 6.09 -7.49 31.58
CA ILE A 62 6.17 -7.33 33.05
C ILE A 62 7.47 -7.96 33.59
N PHE A 63 7.84 -9.18 33.15
CA PHE A 63 9.10 -9.80 33.56
C PHE A 63 10.31 -8.98 33.13
N GLU A 64 10.29 -8.38 31.94
CA GLU A 64 11.39 -7.55 31.48
C GLU A 64 11.52 -6.28 32.34
N VAL A 65 10.42 -5.62 32.65
CA VAL A 65 10.42 -4.46 33.56
C VAL A 65 10.96 -4.81 34.93
N VAL A 66 10.50 -5.91 35.53
CA VAL A 66 10.99 -6.37 36.87
C VAL A 66 12.48 -6.68 36.84
N ARG A 67 13.00 -7.31 35.79
CA ARG A 67 14.43 -7.57 35.62
C ARG A 67 15.23 -6.28 35.53
N ASN A 68 14.74 -5.30 34.78
CA ASN A 68 15.38 -4.01 34.64
C ASN A 68 15.39 -3.23 35.96
N MET A 69 14.30 -3.25 36.72
CA MET A 69 14.23 -2.66 38.05
C MET A 69 15.26 -3.32 39.05
N LYS A 70 15.35 -4.65 39.01
CA LYS A 70 16.34 -5.39 39.85
C LYS A 70 17.76 -5.06 39.48
N ALA A 71 18.05 -4.79 38.23
CA ALA A 71 19.38 -4.46 37.73
C ALA A 71 19.71 -2.96 37.81
N ASP A 72 18.79 -2.15 38.36
CA ASP A 72 18.86 -0.68 38.40
C ASP A 72 19.15 -0.06 37.02
N CYS A 73 18.48 -0.56 35.99
CA CYS A 73 18.59 -0.06 34.64
C CYS A 73 17.22 0.32 34.05
N CYS A 74 17.12 1.52 33.49
CA CYS A 74 15.93 2.01 32.81
C CYS A 74 15.92 1.67 31.32
N GLY A 75 15.95 0.37 31.02
CA GLY A 75 16.06 -0.15 29.67
C GLY A 75 17.50 -0.46 29.25
N ARG A 76 17.64 -1.49 28.43
CA ARG A 76 18.96 -1.99 28.00
C ARG A 76 19.51 -1.25 26.79
N VAL A 77 18.62 -0.70 26.01
CA VAL A 77 18.96 0.07 24.81
C VAL A 77 18.34 1.44 24.92
N GLY A 78 19.16 2.47 25.00
CA GLY A 78 18.70 3.85 24.94
C GLY A 78 18.18 4.23 23.56
N CYS A 79 17.51 5.37 23.47
CA CYS A 79 17.10 5.92 22.18
C CYS A 79 18.34 6.24 21.33
N THR A 80 18.41 5.62 20.14
CA THR A 80 19.47 5.85 19.16
C THR A 80 19.04 6.77 18.03
N CYS A 81 17.91 7.48 18.19
CA CYS A 81 17.41 8.43 17.20
C CYS A 81 18.39 9.59 17.03
N TYR A 82 19.05 9.66 15.89
CA TYR A 82 20.01 10.71 15.53
C TYR A 82 19.49 11.60 14.38
N LYS A 83 18.35 11.25 13.80
CA LYS A 83 17.69 12.03 12.74
C LYS A 83 16.26 12.35 13.13
N THR A 84 15.83 13.58 12.82
CA THR A 84 14.43 13.98 12.86
C THR A 84 13.99 14.18 11.41
N LEU A 85 13.28 13.20 10.86
CA LEU A 85 12.78 13.26 9.50
C LEU A 85 11.31 13.71 9.51
N PRO A 86 10.89 14.60 8.61
CA PRO A 86 9.50 14.97 8.48
C PRO A 86 8.65 13.80 7.94
N VAL A 87 7.38 13.76 8.32
CA VAL A 87 6.41 12.90 7.66
C VAL A 87 5.95 13.58 6.38
N LYS A 88 6.07 12.89 5.24
CA LYS A 88 5.65 13.41 3.95
C LYS A 88 4.13 13.60 3.90
N ALA A 89 3.69 14.66 3.22
CA ALA A 89 2.28 14.79 2.88
C ALA A 89 1.86 13.65 1.93
N MET A 90 0.62 13.16 2.09
CA MET A 90 0.13 12.05 1.27
C MET A 90 0.22 12.35 -0.25
N ALA A 91 -0.05 13.59 -0.65
CA ALA A 91 0.01 13.99 -2.05
C ALA A 91 1.38 13.80 -2.70
N ASP A 92 2.46 13.84 -1.89
CA ASP A 92 3.84 13.73 -2.34
C ASP A 92 4.35 12.28 -2.30
N THR A 93 3.59 11.35 -1.72
CA THR A 93 3.94 9.93 -1.74
C THR A 93 3.75 9.34 -3.13
N HIS A 94 4.58 8.36 -3.49
CA HIS A 94 4.54 7.72 -4.80
C HIS A 94 4.11 6.27 -4.66
N ASN A 95 3.08 5.89 -5.42
CA ASN A 95 2.54 4.54 -5.41
C ASN A 95 2.19 4.08 -6.83
N ARG A 96 2.07 2.78 -7.00
CA ARG A 96 1.40 2.18 -8.16
C ARG A 96 -0.04 1.90 -7.80
N TYR A 97 -0.93 2.00 -8.79
CA TYR A 97 -2.36 1.78 -8.59
C TYR A 97 -2.90 0.76 -9.57
N PHE A 98 -3.76 -0.08 -9.05
CA PHE A 98 -4.68 -0.92 -9.80
C PHE A 98 -6.04 -0.22 -9.82
N LEU A 99 -6.58 0.03 -11.01
CA LEU A 99 -7.93 0.51 -11.21
C LEU A 99 -8.73 -0.49 -12.02
N ARG A 100 -9.98 -0.65 -11.64
CA ARG A 100 -10.97 -1.43 -12.37
C ARG A 100 -12.15 -0.55 -12.70
N LEU A 101 -12.35 -0.30 -13.97
CA LEU A 101 -13.33 0.65 -14.52
C LEU A 101 -14.43 -0.12 -15.24
N GLN A 102 -15.66 0.30 -15.05
CA GLN A 102 -16.76 -0.01 -15.98
C GLN A 102 -16.90 1.16 -16.93
N VAL A 103 -16.79 0.90 -18.22
CA VAL A 103 -16.78 1.91 -19.27
C VAL A 103 -17.81 1.59 -20.34
N GLU A 104 -18.12 2.55 -21.18
CA GLU A 104 -18.90 2.31 -22.39
C GLU A 104 -18.14 1.43 -23.37
N ASP A 105 -18.84 0.49 -24.02
CA ASP A 105 -18.23 -0.37 -25.05
C ASP A 105 -18.40 0.27 -26.44
N ARG A 106 -17.53 1.24 -26.75
CA ARG A 106 -17.47 1.94 -28.03
C ARG A 106 -16.03 2.27 -28.42
N CYS A 107 -15.85 2.48 -29.72
CA CYS A 107 -14.55 2.93 -30.23
C CYS A 107 -14.12 4.26 -29.59
N GLY A 108 -12.82 4.36 -29.27
CA GLY A 108 -12.20 5.57 -28.74
C GLY A 108 -12.16 5.66 -27.20
N VAL A 109 -12.96 4.90 -26.46
CA VAL A 109 -13.03 5.00 -24.98
C VAL A 109 -11.68 4.78 -24.32
N LEU A 110 -10.87 3.83 -24.79
CA LEU A 110 -9.51 3.62 -24.23
C LEU A 110 -8.60 4.82 -24.47
N ALA A 111 -8.72 5.49 -25.62
CA ALA A 111 -7.94 6.69 -25.91
C ALA A 111 -8.34 7.83 -24.95
N GLU A 112 -9.64 8.06 -24.75
CA GLU A 112 -10.16 9.05 -23.79
C GLU A 112 -9.66 8.79 -22.37
N ILE A 113 -9.70 7.54 -21.92
CA ILE A 113 -9.17 7.16 -20.60
C ILE A 113 -7.67 7.47 -20.49
N LEU A 114 -6.89 7.08 -21.51
CA LEU A 114 -5.44 7.29 -21.48
C LEU A 114 -5.05 8.77 -21.58
N GLU A 115 -5.86 9.63 -22.20
CA GLU A 115 -5.66 11.07 -22.19
C GLU A 115 -5.71 11.67 -20.78
N HIS A 116 -6.61 11.19 -19.92
CA HIS A 116 -6.64 11.60 -18.51
C HIS A 116 -5.37 11.26 -17.76
N PHE A 117 -4.79 10.07 -18.01
CA PHE A 117 -3.50 9.70 -17.43
C PHE A 117 -2.37 10.56 -17.98
N ALA A 118 -2.33 10.79 -19.29
CA ALA A 118 -1.30 11.60 -19.94
C ALA A 118 -1.29 13.04 -19.44
N LYS A 119 -2.46 13.64 -19.25
CA LYS A 119 -2.65 15.01 -18.74
C LYS A 119 -1.91 15.26 -17.42
N TYR A 120 -1.86 14.27 -16.55
CA TYR A 120 -1.20 14.36 -15.23
C TYR A 120 0.10 13.57 -15.16
N GLN A 121 0.70 13.23 -16.30
CA GLN A 121 1.97 12.50 -16.39
C GLN A 121 1.95 11.15 -15.64
N ALA A 122 0.78 10.56 -15.49
CA ALA A 122 0.60 9.26 -14.87
C ALA A 122 0.82 8.14 -15.89
N SER A 123 2.01 7.56 -15.91
CA SER A 123 2.35 6.48 -16.84
C SER A 123 1.59 5.20 -16.52
N VAL A 124 1.06 4.55 -17.55
CA VAL A 124 0.41 3.24 -17.46
C VAL A 124 1.44 2.13 -17.70
N ALA A 125 1.44 1.12 -16.83
CA ALA A 125 2.28 -0.05 -16.98
C ALA A 125 1.57 -1.17 -17.74
N GLN A 126 0.27 -1.35 -17.46
CA GLN A 126 -0.56 -2.37 -18.09
C GLN A 126 -1.99 -1.85 -18.26
N ILE A 127 -2.62 -2.23 -19.34
CA ILE A 127 -4.03 -2.03 -19.59
C ILE A 127 -4.62 -3.31 -20.17
N MET A 128 -5.80 -3.69 -19.69
CA MET A 128 -6.51 -4.86 -20.15
C MET A 128 -8.00 -4.51 -20.24
N GLN A 129 -8.59 -4.79 -21.39
CA GLN A 129 -10.04 -4.73 -21.59
C GLN A 129 -10.61 -6.14 -21.58
N LYS A 130 -11.71 -6.32 -20.88
CA LYS A 130 -12.49 -7.56 -20.84
C LYS A 130 -13.93 -7.26 -21.24
N GLU A 131 -14.53 -8.23 -21.92
CA GLU A 131 -15.97 -8.18 -22.17
C GLU A 131 -16.74 -8.16 -20.85
N SER A 132 -17.75 -7.34 -20.79
CA SER A 132 -18.64 -7.28 -19.64
C SER A 132 -19.85 -8.21 -19.88
N LYS A 133 -20.41 -8.72 -18.78
CA LYS A 133 -21.69 -9.46 -18.83
C LYS A 133 -22.89 -8.53 -19.11
N ARG A 134 -22.70 -7.21 -19.03
CA ARG A 134 -23.73 -6.21 -19.30
C ARG A 134 -23.59 -5.73 -20.73
N PRO A 135 -24.69 -5.64 -21.50
CA PRO A 135 -24.65 -5.07 -22.84
C PRO A 135 -24.12 -3.62 -22.79
N ASP A 136 -23.50 -3.19 -23.86
CA ASP A 136 -22.99 -1.83 -24.08
C ASP A 136 -21.98 -1.35 -23.01
N THR A 137 -21.33 -2.29 -22.29
CA THR A 137 -20.29 -1.96 -21.32
C THR A 137 -19.10 -2.89 -21.48
N ALA A 138 -17.90 -2.35 -21.22
CA ALA A 138 -16.66 -3.10 -21.09
C ALA A 138 -16.06 -2.90 -19.69
N GLU A 139 -15.25 -3.83 -19.28
CA GLU A 139 -14.43 -3.72 -18.08
C GLU A 139 -12.99 -3.41 -18.48
N VAL A 140 -12.45 -2.31 -18.00
CA VAL A 140 -11.05 -1.93 -18.22
C VAL A 140 -10.29 -1.98 -16.91
N VAL A 141 -9.18 -2.71 -16.92
CA VAL A 141 -8.23 -2.77 -15.82
C VAL A 141 -6.99 -1.99 -16.23
N VAL A 142 -6.57 -1.06 -15.39
CA VAL A 142 -5.36 -0.26 -15.58
C VAL A 142 -4.44 -0.45 -14.38
N ILE A 143 -3.16 -0.70 -14.65
CA ILE A 143 -2.09 -0.69 -13.64
C ILE A 143 -1.13 0.42 -14.02
N THR A 144 -0.91 1.37 -13.09
CA THR A 144 0.01 2.48 -13.32
C THR A 144 1.47 2.07 -13.02
N LYS A 145 2.42 2.84 -13.56
CA LYS A 145 3.76 2.93 -12.99
C LYS A 145 3.71 3.76 -11.70
N LEU A 146 4.85 3.98 -11.06
CA LEU A 146 4.95 4.92 -9.93
C LEU A 146 4.43 6.29 -10.34
N VAL A 147 3.53 6.82 -9.56
CA VAL A 147 2.91 8.14 -9.74
C VAL A 147 2.70 8.79 -8.38
N SER A 148 2.84 10.11 -8.29
CA SER A 148 2.51 10.82 -7.06
C SER A 148 1.02 10.68 -6.75
N GLU A 149 0.68 10.54 -5.48
CA GLU A 149 -0.70 10.40 -5.05
C GLU A 149 -1.55 11.62 -5.47
N GLY A 150 -0.98 12.81 -5.39
CA GLY A 150 -1.66 14.03 -5.84
C GLY A 150 -2.00 14.03 -7.34
N ALA A 151 -1.09 13.58 -8.20
CA ALA A 151 -1.36 13.43 -9.63
C ALA A 151 -2.40 12.34 -9.90
N PHE A 152 -2.28 11.20 -9.21
CA PHE A 152 -3.21 10.09 -9.37
C PHE A 152 -4.64 10.45 -8.97
N PHE A 153 -4.84 11.18 -7.86
CA PHE A 153 -6.18 11.61 -7.46
C PHE A 153 -6.83 12.59 -8.43
N LYS A 154 -6.03 13.41 -9.13
CA LYS A 154 -6.54 14.25 -10.23
C LYS A 154 -7.00 13.40 -11.41
N VAL A 155 -6.24 12.35 -11.79
CA VAL A 155 -6.67 11.38 -12.80
C VAL A 155 -7.98 10.72 -12.37
N LYS A 156 -8.09 10.30 -11.12
CA LYS A 156 -9.31 9.68 -10.58
C LYS A 156 -10.52 10.62 -10.73
N GLU A 157 -10.38 11.87 -10.34
CA GLU A 157 -11.43 12.88 -10.44
C GLU A 157 -11.89 13.10 -11.89
N GLU A 158 -10.95 13.19 -12.84
CA GLU A 158 -11.26 13.28 -14.27
C GLU A 158 -12.02 12.04 -14.78
N LEU A 159 -11.58 10.85 -14.36
CA LEU A 159 -12.25 9.61 -14.73
C LEU A 159 -13.67 9.52 -14.15
N GLU A 160 -13.89 10.00 -12.93
CA GLU A 160 -15.23 10.03 -12.30
C GLU A 160 -16.17 11.02 -13.01
N ASN A 161 -15.63 12.07 -13.60
CA ASN A 161 -16.38 13.07 -14.36
C ASN A 161 -16.49 12.74 -15.85
N SER A 162 -15.80 11.73 -16.35
CA SER A 162 -15.82 11.34 -17.77
C SER A 162 -17.12 10.63 -18.13
N ALA A 163 -17.75 11.05 -19.21
CA ALA A 163 -18.97 10.42 -19.73
C ALA A 163 -18.75 8.95 -20.15
N SER A 164 -17.52 8.59 -20.54
CA SER A 164 -17.15 7.24 -20.97
C SER A 164 -16.97 6.27 -19.82
N VAL A 165 -16.78 6.76 -18.58
CA VAL A 165 -16.56 5.94 -17.37
C VAL A 165 -17.85 5.91 -16.56
N ARG A 166 -18.50 4.76 -16.54
CA ARG A 166 -19.74 4.58 -15.76
C ARG A 166 -19.48 4.44 -14.28
N LYS A 167 -18.34 3.79 -13.91
CA LYS A 167 -17.98 3.53 -12.51
C LYS A 167 -16.52 3.14 -12.36
N ILE A 168 -15.86 3.66 -11.35
CA ILE A 168 -14.64 3.08 -10.79
C ILE A 168 -15.04 1.96 -9.82
N SER A 169 -14.91 0.72 -10.24
CA SER A 169 -15.34 -0.45 -9.46
C SER A 169 -14.37 -0.82 -8.35
N SER A 170 -13.08 -0.55 -8.55
CA SER A 170 -12.03 -0.82 -7.57
C SER A 170 -10.84 0.08 -7.82
N MET A 171 -10.20 0.51 -6.74
CA MET A 171 -8.95 1.25 -6.72
C MET A 171 -8.13 0.77 -5.54
N ILE A 172 -6.98 0.18 -5.81
CA ILE A 172 -6.11 -0.43 -4.78
C ILE A 172 -4.67 -0.08 -5.11
N ARG A 173 -3.87 0.23 -4.09
CA ARG A 173 -2.43 0.40 -4.26
C ARG A 173 -1.77 -0.95 -4.58
N VAL A 174 -0.73 -0.93 -5.37
CA VAL A 174 0.06 -2.12 -5.73
C VAL A 174 1.43 -2.00 -5.06
N TYR A 175 1.81 -3.05 -4.34
CA TYR A 175 3.11 -3.11 -3.69
C TYR A 175 4.23 -3.06 -4.74
N GLU A 176 5.22 -2.26 -4.45
CA GLU A 176 6.48 -2.21 -5.18
C GLU A 176 7.64 -2.27 -4.18
N LYS A 177 8.57 -3.14 -4.49
CA LYS A 177 9.77 -3.35 -3.67
C LYS A 177 10.78 -2.21 -3.84
#